data_6688d8562305851c64f2d9a2f23497c9
#
_entry.id   6688d8562305851c64f2d9a2f23497c9
#
_cell.length_a   1.000
_cell.length_b   1.000
_cell.length_c   1.000
_cell.angle_alpha   90.00
_cell.angle_beta   90.00
_cell.angle_gamma   90.00
#
_symmetry.space_group_name_H-M   'P 1'
#
loop_
_entity.id
_entity.type
_entity.pdbx_description
1 polymer ?
#
loop_
_entity_poly.entity_id
_entity_poly.type
_entity_poly.pdbx_seq_one_letter_code
_entity_poly.pdbx_strand_id
1 'polypeptide(L)'
;MIRKITTLVVALAASLAVGVAPAQADLPPLMLGPGDAGVSDMGNAALIRYSKYGPVYISGQHNQHLTVKWVESRHAIRFRDTRTAHWKKRLPDRCQNERVKTGVSAVCKVPPRFNKQRMFIQVWPRGGHDFTDGRTLPKRFRLWVLTDAGNDTVYGGAGADFVNGAKGNDRAFGGASRDWLRGGPGTDHLNGGSGTDRIAHH
;
A
#
# COMPACT_ATOMS: atom_id res chain seq x y z
N MET A 1 25.31 29.74 -65.68
CA MET A 1 24.77 30.64 -64.63
C MET A 1 23.84 29.85 -63.74
N ILE A 2 24.35 29.42 -62.60
CA ILE A 2 23.57 28.66 -61.64
C ILE A 2 23.29 29.56 -60.45
N ARG A 3 22.03 29.91 -60.23
CA ARG A 3 21.57 30.67 -59.07
C ARG A 3 21.47 29.77 -57.86
N LYS A 4 22.29 30.05 -56.84
CA LYS A 4 22.18 29.41 -55.50
C LYS A 4 20.96 30.03 -54.78
N ILE A 5 19.99 29.20 -54.47
CA ILE A 5 18.89 29.56 -53.60
C ILE A 5 19.35 29.25 -52.16
N THR A 6 19.53 30.29 -51.36
CA THR A 6 19.85 30.19 -49.95
C THR A 6 18.55 30.01 -49.19
N THR A 7 18.30 28.83 -48.70
CA THR A 7 17.13 28.55 -47.82
C THR A 7 17.47 29.02 -46.42
N LEU A 8 16.75 30.03 -45.95
CA LEU A 8 16.82 30.51 -44.57
C LEU A 8 16.05 29.54 -43.67
N VAL A 9 16.76 28.78 -42.87
CA VAL A 9 16.17 27.94 -41.82
C VAL A 9 15.92 28.82 -40.62
N VAL A 10 14.65 29.20 -40.42
CA VAL A 10 14.20 29.83 -39.16
C VAL A 10 14.10 28.71 -38.10
N ALA A 11 15.07 28.66 -37.21
CA ALA A 11 15.01 27.81 -36.04
C ALA A 11 13.97 28.40 -35.07
N LEU A 12 12.81 27.79 -35.01
CA LEU A 12 11.81 28.04 -33.97
C LEU A 12 12.34 27.41 -32.67
N ALA A 13 12.90 28.20 -31.79
CA ALA A 13 13.23 27.77 -30.43
C ALA A 13 11.91 27.57 -29.68
N ALA A 14 11.39 26.35 -29.70
CA ALA A 14 10.37 25.94 -28.77
C ALA A 14 11.01 25.85 -27.36
N SER A 15 10.73 26.85 -26.54
CA SER A 15 11.00 26.78 -25.12
C SER A 15 10.17 25.64 -24.52
N LEU A 16 10.76 24.46 -24.40
CA LEU A 16 10.25 23.40 -23.57
C LEU A 16 10.27 23.91 -22.13
N ALA A 17 9.11 24.42 -21.69
CA ALA A 17 8.86 24.50 -20.26
C ALA A 17 8.95 23.07 -19.75
N VAL A 18 10.10 22.75 -19.14
CA VAL A 18 10.27 21.55 -18.35
C VAL A 18 9.36 21.73 -17.15
N GLY A 19 8.08 21.37 -17.34
CA GLY A 19 7.19 21.14 -16.22
C GLY A 19 7.87 20.08 -15.36
N VAL A 20 8.33 20.49 -14.20
CA VAL A 20 8.81 19.55 -13.18
C VAL A 20 7.66 18.60 -12.92
N ALA A 21 7.71 17.42 -13.54
CA ALA A 21 6.79 16.36 -13.21
C ALA A 21 6.90 16.15 -11.69
N PRO A 22 5.79 16.20 -10.94
CA PRO A 22 5.84 15.95 -9.52
C PRO A 22 6.51 14.60 -9.33
N ALA A 23 7.49 14.56 -8.44
CA ALA A 23 8.39 13.45 -8.24
C ALA A 23 7.64 12.09 -8.22
N GLN A 24 7.70 11.36 -9.31
CA GLN A 24 7.34 9.94 -9.40
C GLN A 24 8.30 9.06 -8.57
N ALA A 25 9.32 9.70 -7.97
CA ALA A 25 10.37 9.02 -7.21
C ALA A 25 9.89 8.34 -5.92
N ASP A 26 8.68 8.58 -5.48
CA ASP A 26 8.15 8.05 -4.22
C ASP A 26 7.15 6.88 -4.38
N LEU A 27 6.78 6.54 -5.60
CA LEU A 27 5.95 5.36 -5.82
C LEU A 27 6.85 4.15 -6.01
N PRO A 28 6.64 3.05 -5.28
CA PRO A 28 7.31 1.81 -5.61
C PRO A 28 6.95 1.41 -7.05
N PRO A 29 7.89 0.78 -7.78
CA PRO A 29 7.60 0.27 -9.12
C PRO A 29 6.38 -0.64 -9.03
N LEU A 30 5.59 -0.63 -10.11
CA LEU A 30 4.31 -1.32 -10.26
C LEU A 30 4.28 -2.61 -9.43
N MET A 31 3.51 -2.59 -8.37
CA MET A 31 3.38 -3.74 -7.50
C MET A 31 2.33 -4.64 -8.12
N LEU A 32 2.75 -5.83 -8.46
CA LEU A 32 1.86 -6.86 -8.97
C LEU A 32 0.72 -7.05 -7.98
N GLY A 33 -0.51 -6.97 -8.47
CA GLY A 33 -1.69 -7.21 -7.67
C GLY A 33 -1.76 -8.63 -7.10
N PRO A 34 -2.77 -8.95 -6.28
CA PRO A 34 -2.93 -10.26 -5.67
C PRO A 34 -2.93 -11.43 -6.67
N GLY A 35 -3.39 -11.22 -7.91
CA GLY A 35 -3.43 -12.24 -8.96
C GLY A 35 -2.06 -12.79 -9.36
N ASP A 36 -1.04 -11.92 -9.34
CA ASP A 36 0.33 -12.30 -9.71
C ASP A 36 1.14 -12.88 -8.53
N ALA A 37 0.54 -12.92 -7.37
CA ALA A 37 1.19 -13.39 -6.14
C ALA A 37 1.33 -14.92 -6.06
N GLY A 38 0.81 -15.68 -7.03
CA GLY A 38 0.79 -17.14 -7.00
C GLY A 38 0.00 -17.71 -5.81
N VAL A 39 -0.96 -16.94 -5.29
CA VAL A 39 -1.78 -17.31 -4.15
C VAL A 39 -3.18 -17.61 -4.67
N SER A 40 -3.39 -18.85 -5.04
CA SER A 40 -4.73 -19.40 -5.31
C SER A 40 -5.47 -19.63 -3.99
N ASP A 41 -6.74 -19.84 -4.07
CA ASP A 41 -7.68 -20.06 -2.96
C ASP A 41 -7.10 -20.01 -1.53
N MET A 42 -7.34 -18.90 -0.84
CA MET A 42 -6.92 -18.67 0.55
C MET A 42 -8.00 -19.10 1.56
N GLY A 43 -9.26 -19.25 1.10
CA GLY A 43 -10.38 -19.46 2.03
C GLY A 43 -10.38 -18.43 3.15
N ASN A 44 -10.55 -18.87 4.39
CA ASN A 44 -10.46 -18.03 5.60
C ASN A 44 -9.05 -18.11 6.23
N ALA A 45 -8.02 -17.90 5.43
CA ALA A 45 -6.64 -17.91 5.89
C ALA A 45 -5.91 -16.62 5.50
N ALA A 46 -4.79 -16.37 6.14
CA ALA A 46 -3.85 -15.32 5.73
C ALA A 46 -2.43 -15.88 5.58
N LEU A 47 -1.58 -15.11 4.94
CA LEU A 47 -0.15 -15.35 4.90
C LEU A 47 0.64 -14.06 5.01
N ILE A 48 1.87 -14.19 5.51
CA ILE A 48 2.87 -13.13 5.46
C ILE A 48 4.05 -13.62 4.65
N ARG A 49 4.55 -12.78 3.76
CA ARG A 49 5.81 -12.97 3.04
C ARG A 49 6.62 -11.68 3.05
N TYR A 50 7.86 -11.71 2.62
CA TYR A 50 8.70 -10.53 2.47
C TYR A 50 9.01 -10.27 1.01
N SER A 51 8.86 -9.02 0.61
CA SER A 51 9.39 -8.46 -0.63
C SER A 51 10.69 -7.69 -0.36
N LYS A 52 11.33 -7.19 -1.42
CA LYS A 52 12.45 -6.25 -1.27
C LYS A 52 12.05 -4.93 -0.59
N TYR A 53 10.77 -4.60 -0.54
CA TYR A 53 10.25 -3.36 0.04
C TYR A 53 9.78 -3.51 1.49
N GLY A 54 9.55 -4.72 1.96
CA GLY A 54 9.05 -4.99 3.30
C GLY A 54 8.08 -6.17 3.35
N PRO A 55 7.36 -6.34 4.46
CA PRO A 55 6.39 -7.40 4.63
C PRO A 55 5.15 -7.18 3.75
N VAL A 56 4.58 -8.28 3.28
CA VAL A 56 3.33 -8.35 2.54
C VAL A 56 2.38 -9.25 3.30
N TYR A 57 1.28 -8.70 3.78
CA TYR A 57 0.16 -9.44 4.36
C TYR A 57 -0.88 -9.68 3.27
N ILE A 58 -1.33 -10.90 3.12
CA ILE A 58 -2.38 -11.30 2.17
C ILE A 58 -3.43 -12.08 2.93
N SER A 59 -4.70 -11.70 2.82
CA SER A 59 -5.84 -12.47 3.36
C SER A 59 -6.61 -13.20 2.27
N GLY A 60 -7.54 -14.06 2.67
CA GLY A 60 -8.47 -14.74 1.79
C GLY A 60 -9.69 -13.87 1.43
N GLN A 61 -10.63 -14.47 0.73
CA GLN A 61 -11.90 -13.82 0.33
C GLN A 61 -12.92 -13.85 1.48
N HIS A 62 -12.66 -13.10 2.52
CA HIS A 62 -13.55 -12.97 3.68
C HIS A 62 -13.35 -11.59 4.30
N ASN A 63 -14.33 -11.12 5.03
CA ASN A 63 -14.25 -9.84 5.72
C ASN A 63 -13.11 -9.86 6.75
N GLN A 64 -11.94 -9.39 6.41
CA GLN A 64 -10.83 -9.30 7.33
C GLN A 64 -10.97 -8.13 8.32
N HIS A 65 -10.32 -8.22 9.47
CA HIS A 65 -10.20 -7.11 10.41
C HIS A 65 -8.76 -7.03 10.92
N LEU A 66 -7.91 -6.39 10.13
CA LEU A 66 -6.49 -6.28 10.35
C LEU A 66 -6.12 -5.01 11.09
N THR A 67 -5.32 -5.14 12.13
CA THR A 67 -4.59 -4.04 12.75
C THR A 67 -3.09 -4.24 12.50
N VAL A 68 -2.43 -3.21 12.03
CA VAL A 68 -0.98 -3.17 11.79
C VAL A 68 -0.35 -2.18 12.75
N LYS A 69 0.51 -2.64 13.66
CA LYS A 69 1.12 -1.80 14.70
C LYS A 69 2.63 -1.93 14.75
N TRP A 70 3.29 -0.82 15.02
CA TRP A 70 4.68 -0.82 15.43
C TRP A 70 4.82 -1.26 16.89
N VAL A 71 5.70 -2.21 17.14
CA VAL A 71 6.05 -2.70 18.49
C VAL A 71 7.51 -2.30 18.76
N GLU A 72 7.68 -1.14 19.38
CA GLU A 72 8.99 -0.52 19.55
C GLU A 72 9.95 -1.38 20.36
N SER A 73 9.49 -1.94 21.48
CA SER A 73 10.29 -2.82 22.35
C SER A 73 10.85 -4.07 21.65
N ARG A 74 10.25 -4.48 20.55
CA ARG A 74 10.67 -5.65 19.75
C ARG A 74 11.30 -5.28 18.41
N HIS A 75 11.33 -3.98 18.07
CA HIS A 75 11.73 -3.48 16.76
C HIS A 75 11.02 -4.24 15.62
N ALA A 76 9.70 -4.33 15.71
CA ALA A 76 8.89 -5.22 14.88
C ALA A 76 7.53 -4.62 14.52
N ILE A 77 6.95 -5.13 13.45
CA ILE A 77 5.55 -4.88 13.08
C ILE A 77 4.69 -6.03 13.53
N ARG A 78 3.59 -5.72 14.22
CA ARG A 78 2.53 -6.68 14.55
C ARG A 78 1.43 -6.60 13.51
N PHE A 79 1.07 -7.74 12.97
CA PHE A 79 -0.12 -7.99 12.17
C PHE A 79 -1.10 -8.77 13.03
N ARG A 80 -2.27 -8.23 13.31
CA ARG A 80 -3.33 -8.90 14.04
C ARG A 80 -4.62 -8.82 13.27
N ASP A 81 -5.11 -9.96 12.83
CA ASP A 81 -6.40 -10.09 12.17
C ASP A 81 -7.33 -10.95 13.03
N THR A 82 -8.46 -10.37 13.43
CA THR A 82 -9.40 -11.02 14.35
C THR A 82 -10.40 -11.93 13.64
N ARG A 83 -10.51 -11.86 12.32
CA ARG A 83 -11.47 -12.63 11.53
C ARG A 83 -10.86 -13.73 10.67
N THR A 84 -9.56 -13.74 10.50
CA THR A 84 -8.82 -14.81 9.82
C THR A 84 -8.65 -16.01 10.74
N ALA A 85 -8.97 -17.22 10.27
CA ALA A 85 -8.96 -18.41 11.11
C ALA A 85 -7.54 -18.95 11.38
N HIS A 86 -6.67 -18.94 10.37
CA HIS A 86 -5.33 -19.54 10.48
C HIS A 86 -4.35 -18.97 9.45
N TRP A 87 -3.06 -19.25 9.66
CA TRP A 87 -2.04 -18.97 8.65
C TRP A 87 -2.05 -20.04 7.56
N LYS A 88 -2.11 -19.62 6.29
CA LYS A 88 -2.10 -20.53 5.12
C LYS A 88 -0.79 -21.30 4.98
N LYS A 89 0.31 -20.67 5.38
CA LYS A 89 1.67 -21.22 5.31
C LYS A 89 2.44 -20.91 6.60
N ARG A 90 3.57 -21.61 6.81
CA ARG A 90 4.52 -21.24 7.87
C ARG A 90 4.89 -19.76 7.71
N LEU A 91 4.93 -19.06 8.83
CA LEU A 91 5.39 -17.66 8.87
C LEU A 91 6.88 -17.60 8.47
N PRO A 92 7.30 -16.50 7.82
CA PRO A 92 8.72 -16.24 7.56
C PRO A 92 9.54 -16.28 8.86
N ASP A 93 10.81 -16.64 8.79
CA ASP A 93 11.70 -16.77 9.97
C ASP A 93 11.83 -15.49 10.80
N ARG A 94 11.55 -14.33 10.20
CA ARG A 94 11.50 -13.03 10.90
C ARG A 94 10.22 -12.79 11.68
N CYS A 95 9.22 -13.63 11.50
CA CYS A 95 7.90 -13.49 12.09
C CYS A 95 7.67 -14.58 13.13
N GLN A 96 7.17 -14.18 14.28
CA GLN A 96 6.77 -15.09 15.34
C GLN A 96 5.25 -15.04 15.48
N ASN A 97 4.62 -16.22 15.55
CA ASN A 97 3.21 -16.32 15.84
C ASN A 97 2.94 -15.91 17.30
N GLU A 98 1.93 -15.08 17.50
CA GLU A 98 1.43 -14.75 18.84
C GLU A 98 0.13 -15.51 19.10
N ARG A 99 0.04 -16.15 20.26
CA ARG A 99 -1.21 -16.80 20.68
C ARG A 99 -2.25 -15.74 21.00
N VAL A 100 -3.41 -15.84 20.38
CA VAL A 100 -4.55 -14.93 20.55
C VAL A 100 -5.84 -15.73 20.75
N LYS A 101 -6.84 -15.10 21.39
CA LYS A 101 -8.14 -15.77 21.61
C LYS A 101 -8.91 -15.99 20.31
N THR A 102 -8.84 -15.04 19.39
CA THR A 102 -9.56 -15.08 18.11
C THR A 102 -8.65 -14.61 16.98
N GLY A 103 -8.77 -15.23 15.82
CA GLY A 103 -8.02 -14.83 14.64
C GLY A 103 -6.54 -15.25 14.69
N VAL A 104 -5.72 -14.50 13.97
CA VAL A 104 -4.27 -14.72 13.89
C VAL A 104 -3.51 -13.46 14.32
N SER A 105 -2.31 -13.65 14.88
CA SER A 105 -1.39 -12.56 15.17
C SER A 105 0.04 -12.99 14.91
N ALA A 106 0.83 -12.11 14.28
CA ALA A 106 2.25 -12.32 14.09
C ALA A 106 3.03 -11.03 14.36
N VAL A 107 4.20 -11.17 14.97
CA VAL A 107 5.15 -10.08 15.15
C VAL A 107 6.36 -10.35 14.25
N CYS A 108 6.62 -9.46 13.33
CA CYS A 108 7.63 -9.59 12.30
C CYS A 108 8.75 -8.56 12.52
N LYS A 109 9.96 -9.01 12.81
CA LYS A 109 11.12 -8.13 12.99
C LYS A 109 11.40 -7.31 11.73
N VAL A 110 11.64 -6.02 11.92
CA VAL A 110 12.04 -5.14 10.84
C VAL A 110 13.49 -5.47 10.43
N PRO A 111 13.73 -5.76 9.13
CA PRO A 111 15.08 -6.02 8.65
C PRO A 111 16.01 -4.82 8.87
N PRO A 112 17.30 -5.01 9.23
CA PRO A 112 18.25 -3.94 9.54
C PRO A 112 18.38 -2.88 8.44
N ARG A 113 18.24 -3.27 7.17
CA ARG A 113 18.29 -2.34 6.03
C ARG A 113 17.26 -1.21 6.12
N PHE A 114 16.14 -1.44 6.81
CA PHE A 114 15.09 -0.43 7.00
C PHE A 114 15.27 0.45 8.25
N ASN A 115 16.37 0.31 8.97
CA ASN A 115 16.67 1.20 10.10
C ASN A 115 16.91 2.63 9.64
N LYS A 116 17.49 2.82 8.44
CA LYS A 116 17.78 4.11 7.82
C LYS A 116 16.93 4.40 6.57
N GLN A 117 16.10 3.47 6.15
CA GLN A 117 15.26 3.58 4.96
C GLN A 117 13.79 3.46 5.34
N ARG A 118 12.93 4.06 4.51
CA ARG A 118 11.49 3.87 4.64
C ARG A 118 11.13 2.43 4.26
N MET A 119 10.23 1.83 5.02
CA MET A 119 9.74 0.48 4.75
C MET A 119 8.28 0.53 4.32
N PHE A 120 7.96 -0.21 3.27
CA PHE A 120 6.58 -0.43 2.87
C PHE A 120 6.00 -1.63 3.63
N ILE A 121 4.80 -1.48 4.11
CA ILE A 121 3.99 -2.56 4.67
C ILE A 121 2.83 -2.73 3.70
N GLN A 122 2.81 -3.85 3.00
CA GLN A 122 1.81 -4.11 1.99
C GLN A 122 0.70 -4.96 2.58
N VAL A 123 -0.54 -4.59 2.29
CA VAL A 123 -1.73 -5.32 2.73
C VAL A 123 -2.61 -5.55 1.51
N TRP A 124 -2.86 -6.81 1.21
CA TRP A 124 -3.70 -7.24 0.11
C TRP A 124 -4.88 -8.05 0.65
N PRO A 125 -5.91 -7.40 1.17
CA PRO A 125 -7.18 -8.08 1.44
C PRO A 125 -7.81 -8.44 0.10
N ARG A 126 -8.51 -9.55 0.06
CA ARG A 126 -9.07 -10.10 -1.18
C ARG A 126 -10.56 -10.27 -0.99
N GLY A 127 -11.34 -9.49 -1.67
CA GLY A 127 -12.80 -9.55 -1.68
C GLY A 127 -13.47 -9.78 -0.32
N GLY A 128 -14.52 -9.07 -0.06
CA GLY A 128 -15.18 -9.00 1.23
C GLY A 128 -15.28 -7.55 1.69
N HIS A 129 -15.82 -7.32 2.86
CA HIS A 129 -15.84 -6.00 3.48
C HIS A 129 -14.70 -5.94 4.50
N ASP A 130 -13.59 -5.36 4.09
CA ASP A 130 -12.34 -5.43 4.80
C ASP A 130 -12.07 -4.18 5.65
N PHE A 131 -11.40 -4.40 6.76
CA PHE A 131 -10.98 -3.34 7.64
C PHE A 131 -9.48 -3.42 7.89
N THR A 132 -8.75 -2.36 7.55
CA THR A 132 -7.30 -2.24 7.82
C THR A 132 -7.00 -1.00 8.64
N ASP A 133 -6.39 -1.17 9.80
CA ASP A 133 -6.02 -0.09 10.72
C ASP A 133 -4.50 0.02 10.89
N GLY A 134 -3.92 1.06 10.30
CA GLY A 134 -2.51 1.44 10.42
C GLY A 134 -2.24 2.72 11.22
N ARG A 135 -3.26 3.33 11.85
CA ARG A 135 -3.19 4.66 12.49
C ARG A 135 -2.02 4.88 13.45
N THR A 136 -1.52 3.82 14.06
CA THR A 136 -0.40 3.92 15.01
C THR A 136 0.98 3.71 14.39
N LEU A 137 1.06 3.57 13.06
CA LEU A 137 2.33 3.42 12.36
C LEU A 137 3.10 4.75 12.32
N PRO A 138 4.34 4.79 12.77
CA PRO A 138 5.20 5.97 12.65
C PRO A 138 5.54 6.33 11.21
N LYS A 139 5.92 7.60 10.97
CA LYS A 139 6.22 8.20 9.67
C LYS A 139 7.21 7.42 8.78
N ARG A 140 8.08 6.62 9.37
CA ARG A 140 9.05 5.80 8.60
C ARG A 140 8.43 4.60 7.89
N PHE A 141 7.22 4.19 8.25
CA PHE A 141 6.47 3.12 7.60
C PHE A 141 5.45 3.72 6.65
N ARG A 142 5.35 3.12 5.47
CA ARG A 142 4.37 3.46 4.46
C ARG A 142 3.43 2.27 4.31
N LEU A 143 2.18 2.48 4.63
CA LEU A 143 1.15 1.48 4.45
C LEU A 143 0.67 1.51 3.00
N TRP A 144 0.71 0.37 2.34
CA TRP A 144 0.26 0.20 0.98
C TRP A 144 -0.85 -0.83 0.95
N VAL A 145 -2.07 -0.37 0.76
CA VAL A 145 -3.26 -1.24 0.77
C VAL A 145 -3.86 -1.30 -0.62
N LEU A 146 -3.99 -2.51 -1.13
CA LEU A 146 -4.72 -2.81 -2.35
C LEU A 146 -5.89 -3.69 -1.95
N THR A 147 -7.06 -3.11 -1.78
CA THR A 147 -8.29 -3.86 -1.56
C THR A 147 -8.76 -4.48 -2.90
N ASP A 148 -9.75 -5.29 -2.90
CA ASP A 148 -10.27 -5.91 -4.11
C ASP A 148 -11.73 -5.48 -4.29
N ALA A 149 -12.68 -6.35 -4.13
CA ALA A 149 -14.09 -6.02 -4.26
C ALA A 149 -14.78 -6.09 -2.90
N GLY A 150 -15.54 -5.06 -2.59
CA GLY A 150 -16.26 -4.94 -1.33
C GLY A 150 -16.34 -3.50 -0.85
N ASN A 151 -16.98 -3.26 0.26
CA ASN A 151 -17.00 -1.92 0.86
C ASN A 151 -15.95 -1.91 1.98
N ASP A 152 -14.78 -1.39 1.68
CA ASP A 152 -13.61 -1.50 2.51
C ASP A 152 -13.38 -0.24 3.36
N THR A 153 -12.71 -0.41 4.48
CA THR A 153 -12.30 0.72 5.32
C THR A 153 -10.82 0.62 5.65
N VAL A 154 -10.07 1.64 5.28
CA VAL A 154 -8.62 1.72 5.49
C VAL A 154 -8.26 2.98 6.24
N TYR A 155 -7.51 2.81 7.31
CA TYR A 155 -6.84 3.91 8.01
C TYR A 155 -5.33 3.77 7.81
N GLY A 156 -4.73 4.76 7.18
CA GLY A 156 -3.28 4.92 7.08
C GLY A 156 -2.63 5.30 8.40
N GLY A 157 -1.39 5.72 8.34
CA GLY A 157 -0.60 6.08 9.51
C GLY A 157 -0.03 7.50 9.47
N ALA A 158 1.16 7.65 10.01
CA ALA A 158 1.89 8.92 9.92
C ALA A 158 2.83 8.98 8.71
N GLY A 159 2.99 7.89 7.96
CA GLY A 159 3.80 7.79 6.76
C GLY A 159 3.08 8.26 5.50
N ALA A 160 3.80 8.33 4.39
CA ALA A 160 3.18 8.60 3.10
C ALA A 160 2.59 7.31 2.54
N ASP A 161 1.29 7.16 2.66
CA ASP A 161 0.58 5.92 2.42
C ASP A 161 -0.07 5.86 1.03
N PHE A 162 -0.40 4.66 0.59
CA PHE A 162 -1.16 4.44 -0.64
C PHE A 162 -2.34 3.51 -0.36
N VAL A 163 -3.52 3.92 -0.79
CA VAL A 163 -4.73 3.10 -0.73
C VAL A 163 -5.40 3.07 -2.09
N ASN A 164 -5.73 1.88 -2.55
CA ASN A 164 -6.60 1.67 -3.70
C ASN A 164 -7.80 0.81 -3.27
N GLY A 165 -8.99 1.42 -3.27
CA GLY A 165 -10.25 0.80 -2.85
C GLY A 165 -10.76 -0.26 -3.84
N ALA A 166 -10.48 -0.07 -5.13
CA ALA A 166 -10.96 -0.89 -6.24
C ALA A 166 -12.49 -0.86 -6.41
N LYS A 167 -13.24 -1.94 -6.24
CA LYS A 167 -14.69 -1.96 -6.49
C LYS A 167 -15.47 -1.91 -5.18
N GLY A 168 -16.36 -0.95 -5.02
CA GLY A 168 -17.25 -0.87 -3.86
C GLY A 168 -17.39 0.55 -3.36
N ASN A 169 -18.08 0.69 -2.24
CA ASN A 169 -18.19 2.00 -1.57
C ASN A 169 -17.18 2.03 -0.43
N ASP A 170 -16.01 2.59 -0.70
CA ASP A 170 -14.86 2.51 0.17
C ASP A 170 -14.68 3.73 1.07
N ARG A 171 -14.02 3.53 2.20
CA ARG A 171 -13.59 4.59 3.09
C ARG A 171 -12.08 4.52 3.28
N ALA A 172 -11.36 5.56 2.85
CA ALA A 172 -9.92 5.64 3.03
C ALA A 172 -9.52 6.93 3.72
N PHE A 173 -8.71 6.80 4.77
CA PHE A 173 -8.16 7.89 5.55
C PHE A 173 -6.63 7.78 5.50
N GLY A 174 -5.96 8.75 4.84
CA GLY A 174 -4.50 8.73 4.68
C GLY A 174 -3.77 8.92 6.00
N GLY A 175 -4.15 9.94 6.75
CA GLY A 175 -3.57 10.23 8.04
C GLY A 175 -2.65 11.45 8.02
N ALA A 176 -1.35 11.25 8.02
CA ALA A 176 -0.40 12.34 7.95
C ALA A 176 0.66 12.08 6.87
N SER A 177 1.31 13.15 6.41
CA SER A 177 2.26 13.18 5.30
C SER A 177 1.56 13.28 3.94
N ARG A 178 2.26 12.91 2.88
CA ARG A 178 1.68 12.94 1.52
C ARG A 178 1.12 11.57 1.19
N ASP A 179 -0.19 11.47 1.12
CA ASP A 179 -0.89 10.24 0.84
C ASP A 179 -1.45 10.21 -0.58
N TRP A 180 -1.64 9.01 -1.11
CA TRP A 180 -2.33 8.81 -2.35
C TRP A 180 -3.48 7.83 -2.14
N LEU A 181 -4.71 8.37 -2.27
CA LEU A 181 -5.95 7.63 -2.11
C LEU A 181 -6.66 7.53 -3.45
N ARG A 182 -7.00 6.33 -3.84
CA ARG A 182 -7.84 6.04 -5.01
C ARG A 182 -9.03 5.22 -4.56
N GLY A 183 -10.25 5.68 -4.87
CA GLY A 183 -11.48 4.94 -4.62
C GLY A 183 -11.66 3.83 -5.63
N GLY A 184 -11.96 4.16 -6.84
CA GLY A 184 -12.31 3.23 -7.90
C GLY A 184 -13.80 3.31 -8.22
N PRO A 185 -14.36 2.30 -8.90
CA PRO A 185 -15.79 2.27 -9.18
C PRO A 185 -16.64 2.09 -7.93
N GLY A 186 -17.46 3.11 -7.61
CA GLY A 186 -18.36 3.13 -6.46
C GLY A 186 -18.60 4.52 -5.91
N THR A 187 -19.18 4.60 -4.71
CA THR A 187 -19.34 5.84 -3.97
C THR A 187 -18.39 5.84 -2.78
N ASP A 188 -17.26 6.54 -2.94
CA ASP A 188 -16.15 6.48 -2.01
C ASP A 188 -16.09 7.70 -1.09
N HIS A 189 -15.62 7.47 0.13
CA HIS A 189 -15.27 8.52 1.09
C HIS A 189 -13.77 8.53 1.32
N LEU A 190 -13.07 9.50 0.72
CA LEU A 190 -11.62 9.61 0.76
C LEU A 190 -11.22 10.87 1.52
N ASN A 191 -10.38 10.73 2.54
CA ASN A 191 -9.83 11.81 3.33
C ASN A 191 -8.32 11.66 3.48
N GLY A 192 -7.55 12.55 2.84
CA GLY A 192 -6.09 12.51 2.91
C GLY A 192 -5.54 12.81 4.30
N GLY A 193 -6.20 13.68 5.05
CA GLY A 193 -5.74 14.09 6.37
C GLY A 193 -4.81 15.30 6.31
N SER A 194 -3.69 15.24 7.02
CA SER A 194 -2.71 16.34 7.04
C SER A 194 -1.56 16.08 6.06
N GLY A 195 -1.37 16.99 5.13
CA GLY A 195 -0.31 16.88 4.13
C GLY A 195 -0.71 17.45 2.78
N THR A 196 0.06 17.10 1.75
CA THR A 196 -0.27 17.41 0.36
C THR A 196 -0.66 16.12 -0.34
N ASP A 197 -1.93 15.79 -0.26
CA ASP A 197 -2.42 14.48 -0.65
C ASP A 197 -2.89 14.46 -2.10
N ARG A 198 -2.89 13.27 -2.68
CA ARG A 198 -3.49 12.99 -3.98
C ARG A 198 -4.71 12.11 -3.81
N ILE A 199 -5.87 12.61 -4.21
CA ILE A 199 -7.14 11.91 -4.13
C ILE A 199 -7.71 11.72 -5.53
N ALA A 200 -8.12 10.48 -5.85
CA ALA A 200 -8.78 10.12 -7.09
C ALA A 200 -9.97 9.22 -6.79
N HIS A 201 -11.18 9.64 -7.19
CA HIS A 201 -12.39 8.85 -6.96
C HIS A 201 -12.57 7.73 -8.01
N HIS A 202 -11.97 7.90 -9.22
CA HIS A 202 -12.02 6.87 -10.29
C HIS A 202 -10.67 6.75 -10.98
#